data_c2557d36f3d1ee0b44cdaf3005f3b9ec
#
_entry.id   c2557d36f3d1ee0b44cdaf3005f3b9ec
#
_cell.length_a   1.000
_cell.length_b   1.000
_cell.length_c   1.000
_cell.angle_alpha   90.00
_cell.angle_beta   90.00
_cell.angle_gamma   90.00
#
_symmetry.space_group_name_H-M   'P 1'
#
loop_
_entity.id
_entity.type
_entity.pdbx_description
1 polymer ?
#
loop_
_entity_poly.entity_id
_entity_poly.type
_entity_poly.pdbx_seq_one_letter_code
_entity_poly.pdbx_strand_id
1 'polypeptide(L)'
;MNASPWFWNTKAAMNLPDLIPVYKTTAGNYDFKIYDLGDSCWLVARWPDGNQIAFRLAYSPNDRLQITLKERKNDVRLKIGSLLGDYEVVLTLPTENRPVLHYTTRLTPASTLLFPYWPRDIVPLGSGESESMAEGQIHTRQVGTRSGQLYFSMSRPKAGSVLYLQNLTALAGYNQQTETSAGDSVGGEWPEIGFALPPTIKNKPLAVGKSYTLSDAFIVFSEEVPADEAAMVRQYLNLLAEVYLALPKPATNYIHWPDILDKGLKDLIDSPGCWVQLDGHHYFNAYVSDYITPPEIMVQLAVLLPLLDYVEWSGAELEVMKKLKLACHHSIVKNTAP
;
A
#
# COMPACT_ATOMS: atom_id res chain seq x y z
N MET A 1 1.19 -1.80 -28.82
CA MET A 1 1.32 -1.52 -27.37
C MET A 1 1.92 -0.14 -27.21
N ASN A 2 1.23 0.76 -26.52
CA ASN A 2 1.62 2.18 -26.39
C ASN A 2 2.41 2.42 -25.09
N ALA A 3 3.57 1.77 -24.94
CA ALA A 3 4.47 2.08 -23.84
C ALA A 3 5.34 3.32 -24.19
N SER A 4 5.78 4.05 -23.18
CA SER A 4 6.59 5.26 -23.36
C SER A 4 7.98 4.96 -23.94
N PRO A 5 8.63 5.93 -24.59
CA PRO A 5 10.00 5.77 -25.04
C PRO A 5 10.97 5.43 -23.90
N TRP A 6 10.71 5.95 -22.69
CA TRP A 6 11.50 5.62 -21.52
C TRP A 6 11.45 4.12 -21.19
N PHE A 7 10.26 3.53 -21.23
CA PHE A 7 10.08 2.09 -20.99
C PHE A 7 10.89 1.25 -21.99
N TRP A 8 10.79 1.57 -23.28
CA TRP A 8 11.54 0.84 -24.31
C TRP A 8 13.04 1.00 -24.19
N ASN A 9 13.53 2.19 -23.88
CA ASN A 9 14.95 2.44 -23.64
C ASN A 9 15.46 1.65 -22.44
N THR A 10 14.69 1.65 -21.35
CA THR A 10 15.03 0.89 -20.14
C THR A 10 15.05 -0.60 -20.41
N LYS A 11 14.04 -1.13 -21.12
CA LYS A 11 14.01 -2.55 -21.51
C LYS A 11 15.19 -2.92 -22.40
N ALA A 12 15.53 -2.10 -23.37
CA ALA A 12 16.68 -2.32 -24.23
C ALA A 12 18.02 -2.30 -23.45
N ALA A 13 18.16 -1.40 -22.47
CA ALA A 13 19.33 -1.37 -21.58
C ALA A 13 19.44 -2.62 -20.69
N MET A 14 18.31 -3.32 -20.42
CA MET A 14 18.27 -4.58 -19.66
C MET A 14 18.58 -5.81 -20.53
N ASN A 15 19.60 -5.74 -21.38
CA ASN A 15 20.11 -6.94 -22.06
C ASN A 15 20.90 -7.79 -21.06
N LEU A 16 20.17 -8.54 -20.21
CA LEU A 16 20.70 -9.26 -19.05
C LEU A 16 21.83 -10.26 -19.38
N PRO A 17 21.84 -10.95 -20.54
CA PRO A 17 22.96 -11.83 -20.89
C PRO A 17 24.32 -11.10 -20.93
N ASP A 18 24.34 -9.83 -21.29
CA ASP A 18 25.56 -9.01 -21.43
C ASP A 18 25.90 -8.23 -20.15
N LEU A 19 25.03 -8.25 -19.13
CA LEU A 19 25.20 -7.52 -17.89
C LEU A 19 25.74 -8.40 -16.75
N ILE A 20 26.71 -7.85 -16.03
CA ILE A 20 27.22 -8.50 -14.81
C ILE A 20 26.43 -8.01 -13.61
N PRO A 21 25.72 -8.89 -12.88
CA PRO A 21 24.99 -8.46 -11.69
C PRO A 21 25.95 -8.08 -10.57
N VAL A 22 25.65 -6.99 -9.87
CA VAL A 22 26.38 -6.57 -8.66
C VAL A 22 26.06 -7.47 -7.44
N TYR A 23 24.96 -8.19 -7.51
CA TYR A 23 24.56 -9.18 -6.51
C TYR A 23 23.70 -10.29 -7.16
N LYS A 24 23.84 -11.50 -6.65
CA LYS A 24 22.99 -12.64 -7.04
C LYS A 24 22.75 -13.58 -5.85
N THR A 25 21.54 -14.10 -5.76
CA THR A 25 21.15 -15.09 -4.75
C THR A 25 19.92 -15.84 -5.21
N THR A 26 19.65 -16.97 -4.55
CA THR A 26 18.41 -17.74 -4.71
C THR A 26 17.66 -17.72 -3.39
N ALA A 27 16.36 -17.48 -3.42
CA ALA A 27 15.50 -17.51 -2.25
C ALA A 27 14.15 -18.15 -2.60
N GLY A 28 13.79 -19.23 -1.91
CA GLY A 28 12.71 -20.11 -2.34
C GLY A 28 13.02 -20.69 -3.74
N ASN A 29 12.04 -20.63 -4.63
CA ASN A 29 12.16 -21.12 -6.02
C ASN A 29 12.64 -20.04 -7.00
N TYR A 30 13.02 -18.86 -6.52
CA TYR A 30 13.31 -17.70 -7.36
C TYR A 30 14.79 -17.32 -7.29
N ASP A 31 15.36 -16.96 -8.44
CA ASP A 31 16.67 -16.32 -8.50
C ASP A 31 16.49 -14.80 -8.45
N PHE A 32 17.29 -14.14 -7.62
CA PHE A 32 17.32 -12.68 -7.50
C PHE A 32 18.68 -12.16 -7.91
N LYS A 33 18.69 -11.15 -8.79
CA LYS A 33 19.90 -10.46 -9.22
C LYS A 33 19.70 -8.97 -9.17
N ILE A 34 20.75 -8.24 -8.76
CA ILE A 34 20.76 -6.77 -8.78
C ILE A 34 21.69 -6.31 -9.88
N TYR A 35 21.21 -5.39 -10.71
CA TYR A 35 21.95 -4.82 -11.82
C TYR A 35 22.08 -3.31 -11.67
N ASP A 36 23.24 -2.81 -12.05
CA ASP A 36 23.56 -1.39 -12.25
C ASP A 36 23.46 -1.08 -13.75
N LEU A 37 22.52 -0.20 -14.14
CA LEU A 37 22.38 0.27 -15.51
C LEU A 37 22.98 1.68 -15.71
N GLY A 38 23.82 2.13 -14.77
CA GLY A 38 24.41 3.45 -14.75
C GLY A 38 23.52 4.45 -14.02
N ASP A 39 22.41 4.86 -14.57
CA ASP A 39 21.48 5.83 -13.98
C ASP A 39 20.43 5.20 -13.06
N SER A 40 20.35 3.89 -13.03
CA SER A 40 19.33 3.15 -12.29
C SER A 40 19.81 1.81 -11.74
N CYS A 41 19.32 1.44 -10.57
CA CYS A 41 19.58 0.16 -9.91
C CYS A 41 18.32 -0.68 -9.93
N TRP A 42 18.44 -1.93 -10.37
CA TRP A 42 17.30 -2.83 -10.60
C TRP A 42 17.48 -4.17 -9.93
N LEU A 43 16.41 -4.64 -9.28
CA LEU A 43 16.27 -6.01 -8.82
C LEU A 43 15.51 -6.80 -9.87
N VAL A 44 16.10 -7.88 -10.35
CA VAL A 44 15.46 -8.82 -11.28
C VAL A 44 15.15 -10.10 -10.53
N ALA A 45 13.88 -10.49 -10.53
CA ALA A 45 13.42 -11.79 -10.07
C ALA A 45 13.20 -12.71 -11.27
N ARG A 46 13.67 -13.97 -11.16
CA ARG A 46 13.55 -15.00 -12.18
C ARG A 46 12.79 -16.19 -11.63
N TRP A 47 11.77 -16.62 -12.36
CA TRP A 47 11.04 -17.87 -12.10
C TRP A 47 11.85 -19.11 -12.49
N PRO A 48 11.49 -20.30 -11.99
CA PRO A 48 12.15 -21.55 -12.36
C PRO A 48 12.14 -21.86 -13.87
N ASP A 49 11.10 -21.41 -14.58
CA ASP A 49 10.95 -21.55 -16.03
C ASP A 49 11.81 -20.58 -16.86
N GLY A 50 12.54 -19.70 -16.19
CA GLY A 50 13.44 -18.74 -16.80
C GLY A 50 12.86 -17.35 -17.07
N ASN A 51 11.57 -17.14 -16.89
CA ASN A 51 10.94 -15.83 -17.04
C ASN A 51 11.41 -14.84 -15.97
N GLN A 52 11.41 -13.57 -16.30
CA GLN A 52 12.02 -12.53 -15.47
C GLN A 52 11.16 -11.26 -15.40
N ILE A 53 11.25 -10.58 -14.27
CA ILE A 53 10.64 -9.28 -14.03
C ILE A 53 11.61 -8.40 -13.23
N ALA A 54 11.69 -7.15 -13.58
CA ALA A 54 12.56 -6.18 -12.92
C ALA A 54 11.77 -5.17 -12.10
N PHE A 55 12.33 -4.81 -10.92
CA PHE A 55 11.83 -3.78 -10.01
C PHE A 55 12.92 -2.75 -9.80
N ARG A 56 12.59 -1.46 -9.99
CA ARG A 56 13.57 -0.40 -9.82
C ARG A 56 13.76 -0.06 -8.34
N LEU A 57 14.99 -0.18 -7.87
CA LEU A 57 15.37 0.14 -6.50
C LEU A 57 15.79 1.60 -6.33
N ALA A 58 16.52 2.18 -7.30
CA ALA A 58 16.95 3.58 -7.30
C ALA A 58 17.03 4.13 -8.71
N TYR A 59 16.91 5.45 -8.85
CA TYR A 59 17.01 6.15 -10.14
C TYR A 59 17.56 7.56 -9.95
N SER A 60 18.53 7.93 -10.79
CA SER A 60 19.11 9.27 -10.88
C SER A 60 19.40 9.57 -12.35
N PRO A 61 18.51 10.29 -13.05
CA PRO A 61 18.62 10.49 -14.49
C PRO A 61 19.91 11.22 -14.87
N ASN A 62 20.54 10.78 -15.97
CA ASN A 62 21.81 11.31 -16.49
C ASN A 62 22.97 11.22 -15.49
N ASP A 63 22.97 10.19 -14.65
CA ASP A 63 23.97 9.98 -13.61
C ASP A 63 24.73 8.65 -13.82
N ARG A 64 25.70 8.41 -12.95
CA ARG A 64 26.36 7.12 -12.80
C ARG A 64 26.38 6.76 -11.32
N LEU A 65 25.50 5.82 -10.94
CA LEU A 65 25.35 5.39 -9.58
C LEU A 65 26.64 4.75 -9.02
N GLN A 66 26.92 5.00 -7.74
CA GLN A 66 28.02 4.37 -7.00
C GLN A 66 27.44 3.41 -5.97
N ILE A 67 27.35 2.13 -6.34
CA ILE A 67 26.68 1.12 -5.53
C ILE A 67 27.66 0.42 -4.59
N THR A 68 27.39 0.45 -3.29
CA THR A 68 28.05 -0.35 -2.27
C THR A 68 27.03 -1.26 -1.60
N LEU A 69 27.35 -2.55 -1.53
CA LEU A 69 26.45 -3.58 -1.02
C LEU A 69 27.01 -4.18 0.26
N LYS A 70 26.10 -4.44 1.25
CA LYS A 70 26.36 -5.21 2.45
C LYS A 70 25.28 -6.25 2.64
N GLU A 71 25.68 -7.51 2.66
CA GLU A 71 24.79 -8.63 2.94
C GLU A 71 24.72 -8.89 4.46
N ARG A 72 23.51 -9.18 4.95
CA ARG A 72 23.24 -9.71 6.27
C ARG A 72 22.27 -10.88 6.10
N LYS A 73 22.29 -11.85 6.98
CA LYS A 73 21.60 -13.14 6.95
C LYS A 73 20.34 -13.24 6.05
N ASN A 74 19.42 -12.26 6.09
CA ASN A 74 18.18 -12.23 5.28
C ASN A 74 17.95 -10.89 4.59
N ASP A 75 18.84 -9.92 4.79
CA ASP A 75 18.73 -8.57 4.24
C ASP A 75 19.93 -8.23 3.40
N VAL A 76 19.67 -7.59 2.28
CA VAL A 76 20.70 -6.95 1.45
C VAL A 76 20.52 -5.44 1.57
N ARG A 77 21.58 -4.75 1.96
CA ARG A 77 21.57 -3.29 2.09
C ARG A 77 22.47 -2.68 1.04
N LEU A 78 21.91 -1.77 0.26
CA LEU A 78 22.67 -0.97 -0.71
C LEU A 78 22.77 0.46 -0.21
N LYS A 79 23.98 1.01 -0.28
CA LYS A 79 24.22 2.45 -0.23
C LYS A 79 24.60 2.88 -1.64
N ILE A 80 23.87 3.85 -2.17
CA ILE A 80 24.02 4.27 -3.55
C ILE A 80 24.24 5.78 -3.57
N GLY A 81 25.46 6.20 -3.91
CA GLY A 81 25.78 7.60 -4.16
C GLY A 81 25.28 8.03 -5.53
N SER A 82 24.69 9.21 -5.63
CA SER A 82 24.18 9.80 -6.86
C SER A 82 24.25 11.32 -6.86
N LEU A 83 24.05 11.95 -8.03
CA LEU A 83 23.93 13.41 -8.14
C LEU A 83 22.73 13.98 -7.36
N LEU A 84 21.67 13.18 -7.17
CA LEU A 84 20.50 13.59 -6.39
C LEU A 84 20.76 13.56 -4.88
N GLY A 85 21.71 12.74 -4.43
CA GLY A 85 22.05 12.49 -3.04
C GLY A 85 22.29 11.01 -2.76
N ASP A 86 22.28 10.65 -1.48
CA ASP A 86 22.55 9.29 -1.02
C ASP A 86 21.26 8.48 -0.90
N TYR A 87 21.19 7.36 -1.64
CA TYR A 87 20.15 6.37 -1.45
C TYR A 87 20.57 5.30 -0.43
N GLU A 88 19.61 4.89 0.37
CA GLU A 88 19.67 3.68 1.16
C GLU A 88 18.55 2.74 0.72
N VAL A 89 18.91 1.54 0.24
CA VAL A 89 17.95 0.49 -0.09
C VAL A 89 18.14 -0.67 0.88
N VAL A 90 17.04 -1.10 1.49
CA VAL A 90 17.00 -2.31 2.32
C VAL A 90 16.10 -3.31 1.62
N LEU A 91 16.65 -4.47 1.28
CA LEU A 91 15.97 -5.54 0.59
C LEU A 91 15.92 -6.75 1.51
N THR A 92 14.72 -7.22 1.84
CA THR A 92 14.47 -8.46 2.57
C THR A 92 13.96 -9.52 1.59
N LEU A 93 14.70 -10.62 1.49
CA LEU A 93 14.41 -11.71 0.56
C LEU A 93 13.30 -12.62 1.11
N PRO A 94 12.55 -13.31 0.23
CA PRO A 94 11.57 -14.31 0.64
C PRO A 94 12.23 -15.46 1.41
N THR A 95 11.46 -16.06 2.33
CA THR A 95 11.81 -17.29 3.04
C THR A 95 10.61 -18.23 3.06
N GLU A 96 10.78 -19.51 3.41
CA GLU A 96 9.64 -20.44 3.54
C GLU A 96 8.51 -19.91 4.43
N ASN A 97 8.87 -19.29 5.55
CA ASN A 97 7.90 -18.76 6.51
C ASN A 97 7.38 -17.35 6.17
N ARG A 98 7.98 -16.70 5.18
CA ARG A 98 7.62 -15.37 4.72
C ARG A 98 7.93 -15.25 3.22
N PRO A 99 7.03 -15.70 2.34
CA PRO A 99 7.26 -15.73 0.89
C PRO A 99 7.13 -14.34 0.25
N VAL A 100 7.51 -13.30 0.97
CA VAL A 100 7.37 -11.90 0.56
C VAL A 100 8.74 -11.27 0.35
N LEU A 101 8.99 -10.82 -0.87
CA LEU A 101 10.06 -9.90 -1.19
C LEU A 101 9.64 -8.51 -0.71
N HIS A 102 10.49 -7.85 0.07
CA HIS A 102 10.23 -6.49 0.54
C HIS A 102 11.43 -5.61 0.31
N TYR A 103 11.23 -4.42 -0.26
CA TYR A 103 12.28 -3.42 -0.30
C TYR A 103 11.78 -2.04 0.06
N THR A 104 12.65 -1.30 0.76
CA THR A 104 12.44 0.12 1.07
C THR A 104 13.56 0.93 0.45
N THR A 105 13.21 1.98 -0.28
CA THR A 105 14.16 2.94 -0.85
C THR A 105 14.00 4.28 -0.15
N ARG A 106 15.10 4.81 0.38
CA ARG A 106 15.18 6.14 0.97
C ARG A 106 16.21 6.98 0.22
N LEU A 107 15.94 8.29 0.12
CA LEU A 107 16.86 9.27 -0.43
C LEU A 107 17.12 10.37 0.58
N THR A 108 18.39 10.72 0.75
CA THR A 108 18.83 11.92 1.46
C THR A 108 19.40 12.90 0.43
N PRO A 109 18.66 13.95 0.03
CA PRO A 109 19.09 14.86 -1.03
C PRO A 109 20.39 15.59 -0.70
N ALA A 110 21.31 15.70 -1.66
CA ALA A 110 22.54 16.48 -1.56
C ALA A 110 22.31 17.98 -1.82
N SER A 111 21.23 18.31 -2.52
CA SER A 111 20.79 19.68 -2.84
C SER A 111 19.28 19.80 -2.73
N THR A 112 18.75 21.02 -2.76
CA THR A 112 17.29 21.24 -2.89
C THR A 112 16.80 20.59 -4.18
N LEU A 113 15.86 19.63 -4.07
CA LEU A 113 15.54 18.72 -5.15
C LEU A 113 14.06 18.77 -5.55
N LEU A 114 13.83 18.88 -6.85
CA LEU A 114 12.51 18.77 -7.48
C LEU A 114 12.48 17.53 -8.39
N PHE A 115 11.47 16.68 -8.21
CA PHE A 115 11.20 15.58 -9.13
C PHE A 115 10.07 15.97 -10.09
N PRO A 116 10.37 16.24 -11.37
CA PRO A 116 9.33 16.60 -12.33
C PRO A 116 8.48 15.40 -12.75
N TYR A 117 9.09 14.24 -12.85
CA TYR A 117 8.48 12.98 -13.25
C TYR A 117 9.31 11.79 -12.76
N TRP A 118 8.63 10.73 -12.34
CA TRP A 118 9.25 9.47 -11.95
C TRP A 118 8.58 8.32 -12.70
N PRO A 119 9.29 7.64 -13.60
CA PRO A 119 8.70 6.53 -14.36
C PRO A 119 8.22 5.40 -13.46
N ARG A 120 7.34 4.53 -13.96
CA ARG A 120 6.92 3.34 -13.22
C ARG A 120 8.06 2.37 -13.01
N ASP A 121 8.00 1.64 -11.91
CA ASP A 121 9.15 0.91 -11.36
C ASP A 121 9.18 -0.59 -11.72
N ILE A 122 8.27 -1.08 -12.55
CA ILE A 122 8.22 -2.50 -12.95
C ILE A 122 8.44 -2.62 -14.46
N VAL A 123 9.33 -3.55 -14.85
CA VAL A 123 9.56 -3.93 -16.23
C VAL A 123 9.45 -5.46 -16.40
N PRO A 124 8.40 -5.97 -17.07
CA PRO A 124 8.30 -7.39 -17.43
C PRO A 124 9.30 -7.71 -18.55
N LEU A 125 10.24 -8.63 -18.28
CA LEU A 125 11.34 -8.97 -19.21
C LEU A 125 11.08 -10.23 -20.04
N GLY A 126 10.22 -11.14 -19.55
CA GLY A 126 10.01 -12.43 -20.20
C GLY A 126 11.21 -13.36 -20.03
N SER A 127 11.46 -14.26 -20.98
CA SER A 127 12.54 -15.26 -20.91
C SER A 127 13.95 -14.68 -21.08
N GLY A 128 14.07 -13.43 -21.43
CA GLY A 128 15.37 -12.76 -21.68
C GLY A 128 16.03 -13.11 -23.01
N GLU A 129 15.54 -14.13 -23.72
CA GLU A 129 16.10 -14.59 -25.01
C GLU A 129 15.36 -14.02 -26.22
N SER A 130 14.21 -13.39 -26.01
CA SER A 130 13.36 -12.87 -27.08
C SER A 130 13.34 -11.34 -27.08
N GLU A 131 13.44 -10.75 -28.26
CA GLU A 131 13.14 -9.34 -28.47
C GLU A 131 11.66 -9.02 -28.20
N SER A 132 10.81 -10.08 -28.18
CA SER A 132 9.40 -9.94 -27.87
C SER A 132 9.22 -9.70 -26.37
N MET A 133 8.33 -8.76 -26.08
CA MET A 133 7.93 -8.46 -24.73
C MET A 133 7.04 -9.55 -24.15
N ALA A 134 7.17 -9.80 -22.84
CA ALA A 134 6.23 -10.65 -22.13
C ALA A 134 4.79 -10.13 -22.31
N GLU A 135 3.87 -11.00 -22.69
CA GLU A 135 2.46 -10.71 -22.63
C GLU A 135 1.96 -10.88 -21.20
N GLY A 136 1.08 -10.01 -20.76
CA GLY A 136 0.52 -10.10 -19.42
C GLY A 136 -0.82 -9.40 -19.31
N GLN A 137 -1.47 -9.66 -18.20
CA GLN A 137 -2.78 -9.11 -17.89
C GLN A 137 -2.81 -8.59 -16.47
N ILE A 138 -3.30 -7.37 -16.31
CA ILE A 138 -3.65 -6.79 -15.02
C ILE A 138 -5.04 -7.30 -14.66
N HIS A 139 -5.14 -7.98 -13.49
CA HIS A 139 -6.41 -8.48 -12.97
C HIS A 139 -7.06 -7.46 -12.04
N THR A 140 -6.24 -6.85 -11.17
CA THR A 140 -6.72 -5.89 -10.19
C THR A 140 -5.69 -4.79 -9.96
N ARG A 141 -6.19 -3.57 -9.86
CA ARG A 141 -5.45 -2.43 -9.30
C ARG A 141 -6.32 -1.75 -8.27
N GLN A 142 -5.75 -1.47 -7.12
CA GLN A 142 -6.39 -0.65 -6.10
C GLN A 142 -5.59 0.61 -5.90
N VAL A 143 -6.29 1.71 -5.91
CA VAL A 143 -5.73 3.02 -5.72
C VAL A 143 -6.26 3.60 -4.41
N GLY A 144 -5.36 4.01 -3.54
CA GLY A 144 -5.67 4.61 -2.26
C GLY A 144 -4.58 5.56 -1.80
N THR A 145 -4.85 6.32 -0.76
CA THR A 145 -3.88 7.28 -0.20
C THR A 145 -2.85 6.64 0.73
N ARG A 146 -3.13 5.43 1.24
CA ARG A 146 -2.28 4.74 2.22
C ARG A 146 -1.65 3.45 1.70
N SER A 147 -2.26 2.83 0.71
CA SER A 147 -1.73 1.66 0.02
C SER A 147 -2.18 1.66 -1.43
N GLY A 148 -1.31 1.20 -2.31
CA GLY A 148 -1.65 0.90 -3.69
C GLY A 148 -1.25 -0.52 -4.00
N GLN A 149 -2.08 -1.26 -4.72
CA GLN A 149 -1.77 -2.64 -5.07
C GLN A 149 -2.06 -2.91 -6.54
N LEU A 150 -1.28 -3.81 -7.09
CA LEU A 150 -1.37 -4.27 -8.46
C LEU A 150 -1.23 -5.79 -8.46
N TYR A 151 -2.25 -6.48 -8.96
CA TYR A 151 -2.20 -7.93 -9.17
C TYR A 151 -2.32 -8.23 -10.66
N PHE A 152 -1.33 -8.97 -11.18
CA PHE A 152 -1.20 -9.26 -12.60
C PHE A 152 -0.56 -10.62 -12.85
N SER A 153 -0.75 -11.15 -14.04
CA SER A 153 -0.10 -12.35 -14.52
C SER A 153 0.73 -12.08 -15.77
N MET A 154 1.83 -12.80 -15.93
CA MET A 154 2.58 -12.90 -17.17
C MET A 154 2.15 -14.18 -17.88
N SER A 155 1.50 -14.05 -19.04
CA SER A 155 0.81 -15.15 -19.73
C SER A 155 1.61 -15.72 -20.90
N ARG A 156 2.51 -14.94 -21.49
CA ARG A 156 3.41 -15.41 -22.54
C ARG A 156 4.81 -14.78 -22.42
N PRO A 157 5.83 -15.60 -22.32
CA PRO A 157 5.74 -17.01 -21.94
C PRO A 157 5.03 -17.12 -20.59
N LYS A 158 4.38 -18.26 -20.30
CA LYS A 158 3.67 -18.47 -19.03
C LYS A 158 4.70 -18.44 -17.88
N ALA A 159 4.64 -17.44 -17.05
CA ALA A 159 5.59 -17.27 -15.95
C ALA A 159 4.92 -17.46 -14.58
N GLY A 160 3.74 -16.89 -14.42
CA GLY A 160 3.05 -16.86 -13.13
C GLY A 160 2.39 -15.51 -12.85
N SER A 161 2.07 -15.30 -11.60
CA SER A 161 1.38 -14.09 -11.15
C SER A 161 2.18 -13.35 -10.11
N VAL A 162 1.93 -12.06 -9.98
CA VAL A 162 2.58 -11.18 -9.01
C VAL A 162 1.53 -10.32 -8.33
N LEU A 163 1.57 -10.29 -7.00
CA LEU A 163 0.95 -9.23 -6.22
C LEU A 163 2.03 -8.25 -5.78
N TYR A 164 1.92 -7.01 -6.22
CA TYR A 164 2.74 -5.88 -5.82
C TYR A 164 1.93 -4.93 -4.96
N LEU A 165 2.38 -4.65 -3.74
CA LEU A 165 1.78 -3.69 -2.84
C LEU A 165 2.80 -2.61 -2.48
N GLN A 166 2.41 -1.35 -2.62
CA GLN A 166 3.17 -0.19 -2.16
C GLN A 166 2.54 0.36 -0.88
N ASN A 167 3.29 0.36 0.22
CA ASN A 167 2.89 0.98 1.47
C ASN A 167 3.07 2.50 1.39
N LEU A 168 2.04 3.18 0.92
CA LEU A 168 2.07 4.64 0.70
C LEU A 168 2.12 5.43 2.01
N THR A 169 1.78 4.82 3.15
CA THR A 169 1.92 5.45 4.48
C THR A 169 3.40 5.73 4.80
N ALA A 170 4.32 4.89 4.34
CA ALA A 170 5.75 5.11 4.51
C ALA A 170 6.27 6.38 3.82
N LEU A 171 5.54 6.87 2.80
CA LEU A 171 5.85 8.08 2.05
C LEU A 171 5.32 9.36 2.72
N ALA A 172 4.72 9.27 3.91
CA ALA A 172 4.10 10.43 4.59
C ALA A 172 5.06 11.63 4.69
N GLY A 173 6.34 11.41 5.01
CA GLY A 173 7.33 12.48 5.07
C GLY A 173 7.62 13.16 3.73
N TYR A 174 7.61 12.39 2.63
CA TYR A 174 7.71 12.92 1.27
C TYR A 174 6.45 13.72 0.90
N ASN A 175 5.27 13.13 1.06
CA ASN A 175 3.99 13.75 0.71
C ASN A 175 3.74 15.04 1.50
N GLN A 176 4.06 15.05 2.79
CA GLN A 176 3.95 16.24 3.63
C GLN A 176 4.90 17.35 3.17
N GLN A 177 6.15 17.01 2.83
CA GLN A 177 7.14 17.98 2.37
C GLN A 177 6.76 18.59 1.02
N THR A 178 6.24 17.77 0.12
CA THR A 178 5.95 18.17 -1.27
C THR A 178 4.50 18.62 -1.48
N GLU A 179 3.65 18.51 -0.44
CA GLU A 179 2.21 18.75 -0.52
C GLU A 179 1.54 17.95 -1.65
N THR A 180 1.99 16.68 -1.82
CA THR A 180 1.43 15.75 -2.80
C THR A 180 0.67 14.62 -2.14
N SER A 181 -0.08 13.89 -2.94
CA SER A 181 -0.71 12.63 -2.55
C SER A 181 -0.18 11.50 -3.41
N ALA A 182 0.08 10.36 -2.81
CA ALA A 182 0.46 9.15 -3.53
C ALA A 182 -0.76 8.34 -4.02
N GLY A 183 -1.98 8.85 -3.87
CA GLY A 183 -3.15 8.28 -4.54
C GLY A 183 -2.91 8.23 -6.05
N ASP A 184 -3.43 7.22 -6.74
CA ASP A 184 -3.26 6.96 -8.18
C ASP A 184 -1.82 6.67 -8.64
N SER A 185 -0.86 6.59 -7.71
CA SER A 185 0.55 6.37 -8.06
C SER A 185 0.87 4.92 -8.44
N VAL A 186 0.09 3.94 -7.96
CA VAL A 186 0.24 2.52 -8.31
C VAL A 186 -0.76 2.13 -9.39
N GLY A 187 -0.30 1.46 -10.43
CA GLY A 187 -1.14 1.03 -11.55
C GLY A 187 -0.38 1.02 -12.88
N GLY A 188 -0.89 1.71 -13.86
CA GLY A 188 -0.39 1.75 -15.24
C GLY A 188 -1.16 0.83 -16.16
N GLU A 189 -0.68 0.72 -17.38
CA GLU A 189 -1.17 -0.20 -18.40
C GLU A 189 -0.05 -1.11 -18.86
N TRP A 190 -0.39 -2.36 -19.16
CA TRP A 190 0.62 -3.30 -19.61
C TRP A 190 1.34 -2.81 -20.87
N PRO A 191 2.67 -2.79 -20.90
CA PRO A 191 3.63 -3.35 -19.94
C PRO A 191 4.21 -2.33 -18.96
N GLU A 192 3.84 -1.06 -19.03
CA GLU A 192 4.37 0.02 -18.18
C GLU A 192 3.54 0.12 -16.90
N ILE A 193 3.90 -0.70 -15.92
CA ILE A 193 3.13 -0.93 -14.70
C ILE A 193 3.97 -0.64 -13.44
N GLY A 194 3.32 -0.61 -12.29
CA GLY A 194 3.97 -0.43 -10.98
C GLY A 194 3.70 0.93 -10.35
N PHE A 195 4.63 1.38 -9.54
CA PHE A 195 4.57 2.62 -8.79
C PHE A 195 5.33 3.74 -9.53
N ALA A 196 4.71 4.91 -9.61
CA ALA A 196 5.33 6.14 -10.09
C ALA A 196 5.30 7.17 -8.95
N LEU A 197 6.47 7.61 -8.49
CA LEU A 197 6.56 8.61 -7.43
C LEU A 197 5.86 9.91 -7.87
N PRO A 198 4.95 10.48 -7.06
CA PRO A 198 4.30 11.76 -7.39
C PRO A 198 5.33 12.87 -7.61
N PRO A 199 5.18 13.70 -8.65
CA PRO A 199 6.11 14.80 -8.89
C PRO A 199 6.02 15.85 -7.77
N THR A 200 7.15 16.48 -7.46
CA THR A 200 7.18 17.62 -6.53
C THR A 200 6.70 18.89 -7.23
N ILE A 201 6.07 19.79 -6.51
CA ILE A 201 5.70 21.10 -7.05
C ILE A 201 6.83 22.13 -6.85
N LYS A 202 6.91 23.13 -7.74
CA LYS A 202 8.04 24.07 -7.84
C LYS A 202 8.41 24.77 -6.52
N ASN A 203 7.45 25.04 -5.68
CA ASN A 203 7.65 25.75 -4.40
C ASN A 203 7.75 24.81 -3.18
N LYS A 204 7.73 23.49 -3.40
CA LYS A 204 7.77 22.46 -2.36
C LYS A 204 8.82 21.39 -2.66
N PRO A 205 10.10 21.78 -2.77
CA PRO A 205 11.18 20.83 -3.02
C PRO A 205 11.48 19.98 -1.79
N LEU A 206 12.21 18.89 -2.01
CA LEU A 206 12.81 18.12 -0.93
C LEU A 206 13.96 18.92 -0.30
N ALA A 207 14.05 18.88 1.01
CA ALA A 207 15.07 19.58 1.78
C ALA A 207 16.38 18.80 1.79
N VAL A 208 17.49 19.53 1.73
CA VAL A 208 18.86 18.98 1.82
C VAL A 208 19.07 18.24 3.14
N GLY A 209 19.72 17.09 3.08
CA GLY A 209 20.13 16.32 4.26
C GLY A 209 19.00 15.65 5.04
N LYS A 210 17.73 15.85 4.65
CA LYS A 210 16.58 15.16 5.27
C LYS A 210 16.29 13.88 4.49
N SER A 211 16.18 12.74 5.18
CA SER A 211 15.89 11.46 4.54
C SER A 211 14.38 11.30 4.26
N TYR A 212 14.04 10.89 3.05
CA TYR A 212 12.68 10.62 2.60
C TYR A 212 12.55 9.19 2.09
N THR A 213 11.50 8.49 2.50
CA THR A 213 11.11 7.22 1.88
C THR A 213 10.47 7.52 0.52
N LEU A 214 11.02 6.93 -0.54
CA LEU A 214 10.52 7.07 -1.91
C LEU A 214 9.75 5.84 -2.37
N SER A 215 10.01 4.66 -1.77
CA SER A 215 9.32 3.41 -2.06
C SER A 215 9.37 2.50 -0.84
N ASP A 216 8.29 1.77 -0.59
CA ASP A 216 8.19 0.72 0.44
C ASP A 216 7.29 -0.40 -0.11
N ALA A 217 7.90 -1.32 -0.87
CA ALA A 217 7.20 -2.28 -1.72
C ALA A 217 7.26 -3.70 -1.17
N PHE A 218 6.11 -4.37 -1.16
CA PHE A 218 5.93 -5.77 -0.81
C PHE A 218 5.47 -6.54 -2.05
N ILE A 219 6.15 -7.64 -2.38
CA ILE A 219 5.94 -8.38 -3.60
C ILE A 219 5.82 -9.87 -3.26
N VAL A 220 4.79 -10.50 -3.77
CA VAL A 220 4.59 -11.95 -3.67
C VAL A 220 4.46 -12.53 -5.07
N PHE A 221 5.19 -13.60 -5.31
CA PHE A 221 5.20 -14.31 -6.57
C PHE A 221 4.38 -15.60 -6.48
N SER A 222 3.77 -16.00 -7.57
CA SER A 222 3.16 -17.30 -7.78
C SER A 222 3.67 -17.88 -9.10
N GLU A 223 3.88 -19.20 -9.15
CA GLU A 223 4.23 -19.92 -10.38
C GLU A 223 3.00 -20.25 -11.24
N GLU A 224 1.81 -19.86 -10.77
CA GLU A 224 0.55 -20.17 -11.44
C GLU A 224 -0.03 -18.93 -12.12
N VAL A 225 -0.53 -19.11 -13.33
CA VAL A 225 -1.44 -18.18 -14.00
C VAL A 225 -2.85 -18.74 -13.81
N PRO A 226 -3.78 -18.00 -13.19
CA PRO A 226 -5.11 -18.51 -12.89
C PRO A 226 -5.88 -18.84 -14.18
N ALA A 227 -6.56 -19.99 -14.18
CA ALA A 227 -7.28 -20.49 -15.33
C ALA A 227 -8.66 -19.84 -15.52
N ASP A 228 -9.27 -19.38 -14.44
CA ASP A 228 -10.59 -18.77 -14.40
C ASP A 228 -10.69 -17.72 -13.30
N GLU A 229 -11.82 -17.01 -13.26
CA GLU A 229 -12.08 -15.94 -12.28
C GLU A 229 -12.04 -16.46 -10.83
N ALA A 230 -12.58 -17.64 -10.56
CA ALA A 230 -12.61 -18.20 -9.22
C ALA A 230 -11.21 -18.57 -8.72
N ALA A 231 -10.35 -19.10 -9.60
CA ALA A 231 -8.93 -19.36 -9.32
C ALA A 231 -8.18 -18.04 -9.11
N MET A 232 -8.46 -17.03 -9.92
CA MET A 232 -7.86 -15.70 -9.81
C MET A 232 -8.19 -15.05 -8.47
N VAL A 233 -9.45 -15.06 -8.04
CA VAL A 233 -9.87 -14.49 -6.75
C VAL A 233 -9.21 -15.23 -5.57
N ARG A 234 -9.19 -16.57 -5.60
CA ARG A 234 -8.51 -17.35 -4.55
C ARG A 234 -7.02 -17.05 -4.48
N GLN A 235 -6.34 -17.00 -5.63
CA GLN A 235 -4.92 -16.68 -5.69
C GLN A 235 -4.66 -15.27 -5.15
N TYR A 236 -5.44 -14.28 -5.59
CA TYR A 236 -5.34 -12.90 -5.12
C TYR A 236 -5.46 -12.80 -3.60
N LEU A 237 -6.48 -13.44 -3.00
CA LEU A 237 -6.68 -13.41 -1.55
C LEU A 237 -5.54 -14.11 -0.79
N ASN A 238 -5.00 -15.20 -1.31
CA ASN A 238 -3.86 -15.88 -0.71
C ASN A 238 -2.60 -15.01 -0.74
N LEU A 239 -2.28 -14.41 -1.90
CA LEU A 239 -1.13 -13.51 -2.02
C LEU A 239 -1.28 -12.26 -1.15
N LEU A 240 -2.50 -11.71 -1.05
CA LEU A 240 -2.80 -10.57 -0.17
C LEU A 240 -2.64 -10.93 1.31
N ALA A 241 -3.02 -12.14 1.70
CA ALA A 241 -2.82 -12.63 3.07
C ALA A 241 -1.33 -12.69 3.43
N GLU A 242 -0.46 -13.16 2.52
CA GLU A 242 0.99 -13.17 2.74
C GLU A 242 1.55 -11.76 2.93
N VAL A 243 1.13 -10.81 2.10
CA VAL A 243 1.51 -9.40 2.27
C VAL A 243 1.01 -8.86 3.60
N TYR A 244 -0.25 -9.13 3.96
CA TYR A 244 -0.82 -8.68 5.23
C TYR A 244 -0.03 -9.21 6.42
N LEU A 245 0.39 -10.47 6.41
CA LEU A 245 1.22 -11.06 7.48
C LEU A 245 2.61 -10.41 7.56
N ALA A 246 3.17 -9.98 6.44
CA ALA A 246 4.48 -9.35 6.35
C ALA A 246 4.49 -7.86 6.71
N LEU A 247 3.36 -7.15 6.59
CA LEU A 247 3.26 -5.74 6.93
C LEU A 247 3.55 -5.49 8.42
N PRO A 248 4.20 -4.35 8.76
CA PRO A 248 4.33 -3.94 10.14
C PRO A 248 2.96 -3.82 10.80
N LYS A 249 2.78 -4.46 11.95
CA LYS A 249 1.55 -4.34 12.73
C LYS A 249 1.68 -3.21 13.73
N PRO A 250 0.65 -2.39 13.93
CA PRO A 250 0.63 -1.44 15.04
C PRO A 250 0.68 -2.20 16.37
N ALA A 251 1.29 -1.59 17.37
CA ALA A 251 1.23 -2.13 18.71
C ALA A 251 -0.23 -2.20 19.16
N THR A 252 -0.67 -3.39 19.54
CA THR A 252 -2.04 -3.61 20.03
C THR A 252 -2.05 -3.47 21.55
N ASN A 253 -2.88 -2.56 22.06
CA ASN A 253 -3.25 -2.49 23.46
C ASN A 253 -4.60 -3.21 23.62
N TYR A 254 -4.57 -4.37 24.25
CA TYR A 254 -5.81 -5.07 24.59
C TYR A 254 -6.37 -4.45 25.88
N ILE A 255 -7.50 -3.79 25.76
CA ILE A 255 -8.29 -3.32 26.89
C ILE A 255 -9.33 -4.39 27.18
N HIS A 256 -9.57 -4.69 28.45
CA HIS A 256 -10.63 -5.61 28.85
C HIS A 256 -12.00 -5.10 28.34
N TRP A 257 -12.75 -5.94 27.64
CA TRP A 257 -13.97 -5.50 26.94
C TRP A 257 -15.04 -4.86 27.85
N PRO A 258 -15.25 -5.27 29.13
CA PRO A 258 -16.16 -4.57 30.04
C PRO A 258 -15.73 -3.12 30.29
N ASP A 259 -14.42 -2.84 30.40
CA ASP A 259 -13.91 -1.48 30.59
C ASP A 259 -14.16 -0.61 29.35
N ILE A 260 -14.09 -1.22 28.15
CA ILE A 260 -14.43 -0.54 26.89
C ILE A 260 -15.92 -0.22 26.85
N LEU A 261 -16.77 -1.18 27.27
CA LEU A 261 -18.20 -1.02 27.32
C LEU A 261 -18.60 0.10 28.29
N ASP A 262 -18.10 0.07 29.52
CA ASP A 262 -18.37 1.09 30.54
C ASP A 262 -17.95 2.48 30.07
N LYS A 263 -16.77 2.58 29.46
CA LYS A 263 -16.29 3.83 28.87
C LYS A 263 -17.19 4.30 27.73
N GLY A 264 -17.55 3.39 26.82
CA GLY A 264 -18.46 3.71 25.69
C GLY A 264 -19.84 4.15 26.14
N LEU A 265 -20.42 3.49 27.15
CA LEU A 265 -21.69 3.89 27.74
C LEU A 265 -21.60 5.26 28.39
N LYS A 266 -20.52 5.56 29.10
CA LYS A 266 -20.25 6.87 29.67
C LYS A 266 -20.10 7.93 28.60
N ASP A 267 -19.33 7.68 27.54
CA ASP A 267 -19.14 8.60 26.41
C ASP A 267 -20.47 8.88 25.71
N LEU A 268 -21.36 7.90 25.57
CA LEU A 268 -22.69 8.09 25.02
C LEU A 268 -23.54 9.04 25.86
N ILE A 269 -23.33 9.11 27.18
CA ILE A 269 -24.06 10.02 28.07
C ILE A 269 -23.46 11.41 28.04
N ASP A 270 -22.13 11.50 28.19
CA ASP A 270 -21.42 12.72 28.55
C ASP A 270 -20.86 13.47 27.33
N SER A 271 -20.61 12.79 26.22
CA SER A 271 -20.02 13.42 25.04
C SER A 271 -21.03 14.29 24.29
N PRO A 272 -20.82 15.60 24.18
CA PRO A 272 -21.71 16.46 23.43
C PRO A 272 -21.77 16.12 21.93
N GLY A 273 -20.72 15.52 21.37
CA GLY A 273 -20.68 15.10 19.97
C GLY A 273 -21.58 13.91 19.66
N CYS A 274 -22.02 13.15 20.67
CA CYS A 274 -22.95 12.04 20.48
C CYS A 274 -24.41 12.48 20.31
N TRP A 275 -24.73 13.73 20.64
CA TRP A 275 -26.10 14.20 20.73
C TRP A 275 -26.38 15.42 19.86
N VAL A 276 -27.57 15.46 19.28
CA VAL A 276 -28.17 16.65 18.67
C VAL A 276 -29.49 16.96 19.37
N GLN A 277 -29.76 18.24 19.59
CA GLN A 277 -31.01 18.71 20.14
C GLN A 277 -31.88 19.32 19.04
N LEU A 278 -33.10 18.83 18.89
CA LEU A 278 -34.08 19.32 17.92
C LEU A 278 -35.44 19.40 18.59
N ASP A 279 -36.12 20.53 18.49
CA ASP A 279 -37.46 20.78 19.07
C ASP A 279 -37.58 20.41 20.57
N GLY A 280 -36.51 20.66 21.34
CA GLY A 280 -36.45 20.34 22.78
C GLY A 280 -36.17 18.89 23.13
N HIS A 281 -35.90 18.04 22.13
CA HIS A 281 -35.61 16.62 22.31
C HIS A 281 -34.16 16.29 21.93
N HIS A 282 -33.60 15.24 22.55
CA HIS A 282 -32.27 14.74 22.28
C HIS A 282 -32.32 13.53 21.37
N TYR A 283 -31.47 13.52 20.36
CA TYR A 283 -31.28 12.41 19.41
C TYR A 283 -29.80 12.11 19.28
N PHE A 284 -29.46 10.88 18.89
CA PHE A 284 -28.09 10.58 18.52
C PHE A 284 -27.70 11.33 17.25
N ASN A 285 -26.50 11.92 17.28
CA ASN A 285 -25.94 12.54 16.10
C ASN A 285 -25.50 11.46 15.10
N ALA A 286 -25.85 11.63 13.82
CA ALA A 286 -25.46 10.71 12.76
C ALA A 286 -23.94 10.66 12.56
N TYR A 287 -23.26 11.79 12.80
CA TYR A 287 -21.82 11.91 12.66
C TYR A 287 -21.24 12.50 13.94
N VAL A 288 -20.45 11.69 14.65
CA VAL A 288 -19.83 12.14 15.90
C VAL A 288 -18.77 13.20 15.59
N SER A 289 -18.95 14.40 16.11
CA SER A 289 -18.00 15.49 16.29
C SER A 289 -17.89 16.61 15.25
N ASP A 290 -18.14 16.41 13.96
CA ASP A 290 -17.71 17.41 12.98
C ASP A 290 -18.80 18.41 12.54
N TYR A 291 -20.06 17.97 12.49
CA TYR A 291 -21.20 18.82 12.14
C TYR A 291 -22.52 18.25 12.63
N ILE A 292 -23.49 19.13 12.81
CA ILE A 292 -24.83 18.76 13.25
C ILE A 292 -25.65 18.39 12.01
N THR A 293 -26.19 17.18 12.00
CA THR A 293 -27.12 16.71 10.97
C THR A 293 -28.53 16.52 11.57
N PRO A 294 -29.59 16.57 10.76
CA PRO A 294 -30.90 16.10 11.21
C PRO A 294 -30.83 14.66 11.72
N PRO A 295 -31.61 14.32 12.78
CA PRO A 295 -31.62 12.94 13.28
C PRO A 295 -32.09 11.96 12.21
N GLU A 296 -31.33 10.89 12.02
CA GLU A 296 -31.66 9.81 11.09
C GLU A 296 -32.16 8.58 11.85
N ILE A 297 -33.32 8.04 11.49
CA ILE A 297 -33.93 6.90 12.17
C ILE A 297 -33.03 5.66 12.17
N MET A 298 -32.29 5.44 11.09
CA MET A 298 -31.36 4.32 10.98
C MET A 298 -30.25 4.38 12.03
N VAL A 299 -29.74 5.58 12.32
CA VAL A 299 -28.71 5.79 13.34
C VAL A 299 -29.31 5.59 14.73
N GLN A 300 -30.52 6.12 14.98
CA GLN A 300 -31.21 5.94 16.26
C GLN A 300 -31.38 4.45 16.56
N LEU A 301 -31.93 3.67 15.62
CA LEU A 301 -32.18 2.24 15.79
C LEU A 301 -30.90 1.41 15.92
N ALA A 302 -29.85 1.75 15.16
CA ALA A 302 -28.56 1.05 15.21
C ALA A 302 -27.87 1.15 16.58
N VAL A 303 -28.11 2.24 17.32
CA VAL A 303 -27.57 2.42 18.68
C VAL A 303 -28.54 1.88 19.74
N LEU A 304 -29.83 2.08 19.55
CA LEU A 304 -30.86 1.72 20.54
C LEU A 304 -31.04 0.23 20.71
N LEU A 305 -31.10 -0.53 19.60
CA LEU A 305 -31.34 -1.97 19.67
C LEU A 305 -30.24 -2.70 20.46
N PRO A 306 -28.96 -2.53 20.18
CA PRO A 306 -27.91 -3.16 21.00
C PRO A 306 -27.92 -2.73 22.47
N LEU A 307 -28.33 -1.49 22.78
CA LEU A 307 -28.42 -1.02 24.15
C LEU A 307 -29.62 -1.67 24.90
N LEU A 308 -30.74 -1.89 24.22
CA LEU A 308 -31.87 -2.60 24.77
C LEU A 308 -31.54 -4.08 25.05
N ASP A 309 -30.90 -4.74 24.08
CA ASP A 309 -30.41 -6.12 24.24
C ASP A 309 -29.44 -6.25 25.42
N TYR A 310 -28.52 -5.26 25.54
CA TYR A 310 -27.59 -5.23 26.67
C TYR A 310 -28.28 -5.04 28.02
N VAL A 311 -29.26 -4.17 28.11
CA VAL A 311 -30.06 -3.96 29.35
C VAL A 311 -30.85 -5.23 29.72
N GLU A 312 -31.47 -5.87 28.74
CA GLU A 312 -32.19 -7.14 28.95
C GLU A 312 -31.25 -8.23 29.44
N TRP A 313 -30.08 -8.36 28.79
CA TRP A 313 -29.06 -9.36 29.15
C TRP A 313 -28.43 -9.11 30.54
N SER A 314 -28.04 -7.85 30.82
CA SER A 314 -27.30 -7.49 32.05
C SER A 314 -28.17 -7.24 33.24
N GLY A 315 -29.46 -6.94 33.05
CA GLY A 315 -30.35 -6.44 34.08
C GLY A 315 -29.99 -5.06 34.63
N ALA A 316 -29.08 -4.34 33.97
CA ALA A 316 -28.57 -3.04 34.44
C ALA A 316 -29.56 -1.91 34.17
N GLU A 317 -29.80 -1.07 35.16
CA GLU A 317 -30.44 0.23 34.95
C GLU A 317 -29.39 1.24 34.46
N LEU A 318 -29.37 1.48 33.14
CA LEU A 318 -28.43 2.45 32.56
C LEU A 318 -29.02 3.85 32.59
N GLU A 319 -28.27 4.82 33.08
CA GLU A 319 -28.61 6.25 32.99
C GLU A 319 -28.83 6.71 31.54
N VAL A 320 -28.07 6.16 30.60
CA VAL A 320 -28.23 6.39 29.16
C VAL A 320 -29.64 5.99 28.70
N MET A 321 -30.25 4.95 29.28
CA MET A 321 -31.62 4.51 28.94
C MET A 321 -32.70 5.47 29.39
N LYS A 322 -32.47 6.26 30.45
CA LYS A 322 -33.41 7.28 30.89
C LYS A 322 -33.45 8.45 29.88
N LYS A 323 -32.29 8.87 29.38
CA LYS A 323 -32.17 9.84 28.27
C LYS A 323 -32.79 9.28 26.98
N LEU A 324 -32.53 8.02 26.69
CA LEU A 324 -32.98 7.33 25.49
C LEU A 324 -34.48 7.06 25.45
N LYS A 325 -35.12 6.68 26.57
CA LYS A 325 -36.57 6.51 26.63
C LYS A 325 -37.33 7.77 26.19
N LEU A 326 -36.79 8.94 26.51
CA LEU A 326 -37.33 10.22 26.05
C LEU A 326 -37.10 10.43 24.53
N ALA A 327 -35.93 10.11 24.04
CA ALA A 327 -35.58 10.24 22.63
C ALA A 327 -36.30 9.24 21.71
N CYS A 328 -36.39 7.97 22.13
CA CYS A 328 -37.10 6.91 21.39
C CYS A 328 -38.58 7.14 21.24
N HIS A 329 -39.25 7.53 22.32
CA HIS A 329 -40.70 7.76 22.27
C HIS A 329 -41.04 8.83 21.23
N HIS A 330 -40.20 9.87 21.09
CA HIS A 330 -40.41 10.95 20.13
C HIS A 330 -40.01 10.58 18.69
N SER A 331 -38.91 9.84 18.51
CA SER A 331 -38.49 9.39 17.17
C SER A 331 -39.51 8.45 16.52
N ILE A 332 -40.08 7.56 17.30
CA ILE A 332 -41.09 6.61 16.81
C ILE A 332 -42.40 7.32 16.55
N VAL A 333 -42.86 8.16 17.46
CA VAL A 333 -44.16 8.84 17.34
C VAL A 333 -44.20 9.90 16.25
N LYS A 334 -43.12 10.66 16.04
CA LYS A 334 -43.05 11.69 14.97
C LYS A 334 -42.92 11.10 13.56
N ASN A 335 -42.26 9.95 13.40
CA ASN A 335 -42.08 9.31 12.10
C ASN A 335 -43.20 8.31 11.72
N THR A 336 -44.13 8.03 12.64
CA THR A 336 -45.30 7.18 12.37
C THR A 336 -46.61 7.96 12.31
N ALA A 337 -46.58 9.28 12.48
CA ALA A 337 -47.76 10.13 12.24
C ALA A 337 -47.96 10.36 10.75
N PRO A 338 -49.16 10.21 10.19
CA PRO A 338 -49.48 10.35 8.76
C PRO A 338 -49.28 11.76 8.24
#